data_9027996823207b7832901109a8d997b5
#
_entry.id   9027996823207b7832901109a8d997b5
#
_cell.length_a   1.000
_cell.length_b   1.000
_cell.length_c   1.000
_cell.angle_alpha   90.00
_cell.angle_beta   90.00
_cell.angle_gamma   90.00
#
_symmetry.space_group_name_H-M   'P 1'
#
loop_
_entity.id
_entity.type
_entity.pdbx_description
1 polymer ?
#
loop_
_entity_poly.entity_id
_entity_poly.type
_entity_poly.pdbx_seq_one_letter_code
_entity_poly.pdbx_strand_id
1 'polypeptide(L)'
;MPRSSRFFRSPQWRQRAALCLLLAACAPFAHAQQTLRYAGINLAGAEFNSAKKPGVLFKDYVYPTDADYAYTAAQGMNIVRLPFLWERLQPQANGPLDTAQLDALRTAVERARRYNLHLILDVHNYAKYDGVRIGGDAVPAAALADLWRRLALVFGNDGSVAFGLMNEPNGLASGDWAAIAQASIDAIRGTGADNLILVPGTAFSGAHSWNSTWYGVSNAQGLLTVHDPAGNLAFEVHQYLDPDSSGTSAACVSTSIGAERLQGFTQWLRANGYRGFLGEFGGSSDPTCLAALDTMLGYVHDNGDVWLGWTAWAGGAWWRSDYAFNLQPDKSGADKPQMNVLAVRAQQVTQ
;
A
#
# COMPACT_ATOMS: atom_id res chain seq x y z
N MET A 1 27.06 65.99 -82.43
CA MET A 1 27.71 64.94 -81.61
C MET A 1 26.67 64.44 -80.62
N PRO A 2 26.09 63.28 -80.82
CA PRO A 2 25.26 62.64 -79.75
C PRO A 2 25.90 61.42 -79.23
N ARG A 3 25.83 61.24 -77.90
CA ARG A 3 26.29 60.04 -77.14
C ARG A 3 25.13 59.04 -77.08
N SER A 4 25.46 57.79 -77.41
CA SER A 4 24.63 56.61 -77.33
C SER A 4 24.50 56.12 -75.86
N SER A 5 23.30 55.92 -75.38
CA SER A 5 22.99 55.25 -74.11
C SER A 5 22.60 53.79 -74.39
N ARG A 6 23.39 52.87 -73.83
CA ARG A 6 23.11 51.45 -73.89
C ARG A 6 22.13 51.09 -72.75
N PHE A 7 21.04 50.44 -73.07
CA PHE A 7 20.12 49.82 -72.14
C PHE A 7 20.69 48.46 -71.67
N PHE A 8 20.92 48.35 -70.40
CA PHE A 8 21.17 47.03 -69.74
C PHE A 8 19.81 46.41 -69.34
N ARG A 9 19.51 45.24 -69.87
CA ARG A 9 18.39 44.35 -69.41
C ARG A 9 18.84 43.55 -68.19
N SER A 10 18.13 43.69 -67.08
CA SER A 10 18.27 42.82 -65.90
C SER A 10 17.48 41.52 -66.06
N PRO A 11 17.99 40.34 -65.66
CA PRO A 11 17.23 39.08 -65.67
C PRO A 11 16.30 39.03 -64.47
N GLN A 12 15.04 38.78 -64.70
CA GLN A 12 14.05 38.44 -63.64
C GLN A 12 14.31 37.08 -63.12
N TRP A 13 14.78 37.00 -61.86
CA TRP A 13 14.80 35.76 -61.08
C TRP A 13 13.40 35.52 -60.51
N ARG A 14 12.75 34.45 -60.98
CA ARG A 14 11.52 33.92 -60.40
C ARG A 14 11.90 33.21 -59.11
N GLN A 15 11.59 33.80 -57.97
CA GLN A 15 11.60 33.15 -56.66
C GLN A 15 10.44 32.16 -56.61
N ARG A 16 10.71 30.88 -56.67
CA ARG A 16 9.79 29.81 -56.30
C ARG A 16 9.84 29.69 -54.78
N ALA A 17 8.81 30.22 -54.10
CA ALA A 17 8.59 29.93 -52.68
C ALA A 17 8.16 28.47 -52.55
N ALA A 18 9.04 27.62 -52.00
CA ALA A 18 8.71 26.27 -51.55
C ALA A 18 8.03 26.38 -50.19
N LEU A 19 6.72 26.18 -50.17
CA LEU A 19 5.93 26.08 -48.96
C LEU A 19 6.17 24.70 -48.32
N CYS A 20 7.11 24.56 -47.36
CA CYS A 20 7.25 23.37 -46.54
C CYS A 20 6.12 23.31 -45.52
N LEU A 21 5.09 22.53 -45.80
CA LEU A 21 4.10 22.11 -44.79
C LEU A 21 4.78 21.16 -43.81
N LEU A 22 5.13 21.66 -42.62
CA LEU A 22 5.47 20.87 -41.47
C LEU A 22 4.17 20.24 -40.94
N LEU A 23 3.88 19.02 -41.34
CA LEU A 23 2.93 18.12 -40.67
C LEU A 23 3.55 17.73 -39.33
N ALA A 24 3.21 18.43 -38.27
CA ALA A 24 3.46 17.98 -36.92
C ALA A 24 2.60 16.75 -36.69
N ALA A 25 3.19 15.57 -36.82
CA ALA A 25 2.58 14.31 -36.42
C ALA A 25 2.44 14.34 -34.89
N CYS A 26 1.24 14.66 -34.38
CA CYS A 26 0.86 14.35 -33.02
C CYS A 26 0.82 12.81 -32.90
N ALA A 27 1.97 12.21 -32.58
CA ALA A 27 1.97 10.84 -32.12
C ALA A 27 1.15 10.81 -30.82
N PRO A 28 0.11 9.97 -30.69
CA PRO A 28 -0.53 9.77 -29.42
C PRO A 28 0.56 9.23 -28.49
N PHE A 29 0.85 9.95 -27.41
CA PHE A 29 1.59 9.37 -26.30
C PHE A 29 0.75 8.21 -25.79
N ALA A 30 1.06 7.00 -26.25
CA ALA A 30 0.61 5.80 -25.60
C ALA A 30 1.18 5.88 -24.18
N HIS A 31 0.36 6.34 -23.22
CA HIS A 31 0.66 6.12 -21.82
C HIS A 31 0.73 4.59 -21.68
N ALA A 32 1.94 4.07 -21.49
CA ALA A 32 2.09 2.69 -21.10
C ALA A 32 1.20 2.51 -19.87
N GLN A 33 0.15 1.71 -20.00
CA GLN A 33 -0.76 1.42 -18.90
C GLN A 33 0.13 0.85 -17.79
N GLN A 34 0.31 1.62 -16.71
CA GLN A 34 1.09 1.12 -15.59
C GLN A 34 0.28 -0.02 -14.98
N THR A 35 0.81 -1.22 -15.07
CA THR A 35 0.20 -2.41 -14.50
C THR A 35 0.45 -2.45 -13.00
N LEU A 36 -0.43 -3.15 -12.27
CA LEU A 36 -0.21 -3.46 -10.85
C LEU A 36 1.17 -4.12 -10.68
N ARG A 37 1.84 -3.80 -9.59
CA ARG A 37 3.14 -4.39 -9.25
C ARG A 37 3.03 -5.49 -8.21
N TYR A 38 2.02 -5.40 -7.33
CA TYR A 38 1.94 -6.22 -6.13
C TYR A 38 0.57 -6.87 -5.98
N ALA A 39 0.58 -8.16 -5.70
CA ALA A 39 -0.57 -8.94 -5.28
C ALA A 39 -0.13 -9.84 -4.12
N GLY A 40 -0.88 -9.85 -3.03
CA GLY A 40 -0.43 -10.58 -1.86
C GLY A 40 -1.45 -10.78 -0.76
N ILE A 41 -0.93 -11.09 0.41
CA ILE A 41 -1.70 -11.48 1.58
C ILE A 41 -1.11 -10.86 2.84
N ASN A 42 -1.97 -10.56 3.81
CA ASN A 42 -1.55 -10.30 5.18
C ASN A 42 -1.27 -11.64 5.86
N LEU A 43 -0.07 -11.83 6.41
CA LEU A 43 0.26 -12.98 7.25
C LEU A 43 0.21 -12.57 8.72
N ALA A 44 -0.97 -12.66 9.31
CA ALA A 44 -1.27 -12.25 10.67
C ALA A 44 -0.74 -13.24 11.71
N GLY A 45 -0.42 -12.75 12.90
CA GLY A 45 0.02 -13.56 14.02
C GLY A 45 1.01 -12.89 14.96
N ALA A 46 1.94 -12.05 14.46
CA ALA A 46 2.92 -11.40 15.30
C ALA A 46 2.34 -10.21 16.09
N GLU A 47 1.18 -9.69 15.71
CA GLU A 47 0.39 -8.68 16.41
C GLU A 47 -0.61 -9.26 17.41
N PHE A 48 -0.91 -10.58 17.37
CA PHE A 48 -1.95 -11.22 18.17
C PHE A 48 -1.73 -11.03 19.67
N ASN A 49 -2.85 -11.07 20.44
CA ASN A 49 -2.85 -10.88 21.88
C ASN A 49 -2.09 -9.63 22.35
N SER A 50 -2.36 -8.50 21.72
CA SER A 50 -1.70 -7.20 21.96
C SER A 50 -1.74 -6.74 23.42
N ALA A 51 -2.68 -7.25 24.23
CA ALA A 51 -2.73 -6.99 25.67
C ALA A 51 -1.63 -7.73 26.45
N LYS A 52 -0.97 -8.76 25.87
CA LYS A 52 0.13 -9.50 26.47
C LYS A 52 1.46 -8.94 26.01
N LYS A 53 2.11 -8.20 26.88
CA LYS A 53 3.39 -7.50 26.60
C LYS A 53 4.45 -7.91 27.61
N PRO A 54 5.62 -8.38 27.18
CA PRO A 54 6.00 -8.62 25.77
C PRO A 54 5.29 -9.81 25.13
N GLY A 55 4.59 -10.66 25.89
CA GLY A 55 4.02 -11.91 25.44
C GLY A 55 5.09 -13.00 25.24
N VAL A 56 4.65 -14.21 24.94
CA VAL A 56 5.52 -15.39 24.73
C VAL A 56 5.29 -15.92 23.32
N LEU A 57 6.36 -15.99 22.52
CA LEU A 57 6.33 -16.55 21.17
C LEU A 57 5.80 -18.01 21.22
N PHE A 58 4.97 -18.38 20.25
CA PHE A 58 4.23 -19.65 20.14
C PHE A 58 3.17 -19.90 21.23
N LYS A 59 2.90 -18.92 22.09
CA LYS A 59 1.83 -18.98 23.09
C LYS A 59 0.87 -17.79 22.97
N ASP A 60 1.41 -16.59 22.90
CA ASP A 60 0.62 -15.37 22.79
C ASP A 60 0.61 -14.81 21.36
N TYR A 61 1.65 -15.06 20.59
CA TYR A 61 1.79 -14.64 19.20
C TYR A 61 2.69 -15.58 18.42
N VAL A 62 2.69 -15.46 17.08
CA VAL A 62 3.50 -16.29 16.20
C VAL A 62 3.92 -15.49 14.97
N TYR A 63 5.16 -15.67 14.51
CA TYR A 63 5.59 -15.21 13.20
C TYR A 63 5.30 -16.25 12.12
N PRO A 64 5.05 -15.83 10.86
CA PRO A 64 4.83 -16.77 9.76
C PRO A 64 6.00 -17.74 9.57
N THR A 65 5.66 -18.98 9.25
CA THR A 65 6.61 -20.04 8.96
C THR A 65 7.08 -20.03 7.52
N ASP A 66 8.11 -20.79 7.19
CA ASP A 66 8.58 -20.97 5.81
C ASP A 66 7.48 -21.49 4.87
N ALA A 67 6.59 -22.36 5.39
CA ALA A 67 5.46 -22.91 4.64
C ALA A 67 4.43 -21.83 4.27
N ASP A 68 4.22 -20.80 5.11
CA ASP A 68 3.26 -19.71 4.81
C ASP A 68 3.76 -18.86 3.62
N TYR A 69 5.07 -18.57 3.57
CA TYR A 69 5.67 -17.86 2.44
C TYR A 69 5.67 -18.70 1.16
N ALA A 70 6.02 -19.99 1.26
CA ALA A 70 5.97 -20.93 0.15
C ALA A 70 4.57 -21.03 -0.46
N TYR A 71 3.55 -21.16 0.41
CA TYR A 71 2.15 -21.19 -0.01
C TYR A 71 1.75 -19.90 -0.72
N THR A 72 2.08 -18.74 -0.15
CA THR A 72 1.79 -17.43 -0.76
C THR A 72 2.39 -17.32 -2.18
N ALA A 73 3.64 -17.70 -2.35
CA ALA A 73 4.30 -17.70 -3.67
C ALA A 73 3.66 -18.69 -4.64
N ALA A 74 3.25 -19.88 -4.17
CA ALA A 74 2.58 -20.89 -4.98
C ALA A 74 1.21 -20.40 -5.51
N GLN A 75 0.55 -19.46 -4.84
CA GLN A 75 -0.68 -18.81 -5.30
C GLN A 75 -0.44 -17.69 -6.34
N GLY A 76 0.79 -17.51 -6.81
CA GLY A 76 1.16 -16.46 -7.77
C GLY A 76 1.29 -15.06 -7.16
N MET A 77 1.29 -14.95 -5.83
CA MET A 77 1.48 -13.69 -5.12
C MET A 77 2.96 -13.34 -5.01
N ASN A 78 3.27 -12.03 -4.90
CA ASN A 78 4.64 -11.51 -4.86
C ASN A 78 4.92 -10.56 -3.70
N ILE A 79 3.96 -10.35 -2.80
CA ILE A 79 4.12 -9.50 -1.61
C ILE A 79 3.38 -10.07 -0.40
N VAL A 80 3.95 -9.86 0.78
CA VAL A 80 3.32 -10.17 2.08
C VAL A 80 3.28 -8.89 2.90
N ARG A 81 2.15 -8.58 3.53
CA ARG A 81 2.07 -7.60 4.61
C ARG A 81 2.18 -8.35 5.93
N LEU A 82 3.16 -7.97 6.76
CA LEU A 82 3.46 -8.60 8.05
C LEU A 82 3.08 -7.65 9.18
N PRO A 83 1.91 -7.81 9.79
CA PRO A 83 1.53 -7.10 11.00
C PRO A 83 2.44 -7.51 12.16
N PHE A 84 2.91 -6.52 12.95
CA PHE A 84 3.61 -6.77 14.20
C PHE A 84 3.28 -5.71 15.25
N LEU A 85 3.44 -6.04 16.52
CA LEU A 85 3.14 -5.13 17.62
C LEU A 85 4.36 -4.27 17.96
N TRP A 86 4.18 -2.94 17.97
CA TRP A 86 5.24 -1.97 18.28
C TRP A 86 5.89 -2.23 19.64
N GLU A 87 5.10 -2.40 20.68
CA GLU A 87 5.58 -2.56 22.06
C GLU A 87 6.39 -3.86 22.29
N ARG A 88 6.21 -4.86 21.44
CA ARG A 88 7.08 -6.03 21.46
C ARG A 88 8.44 -5.74 20.86
N LEU A 89 8.45 -5.02 19.73
CA LEU A 89 9.68 -4.67 19.03
C LEU A 89 10.46 -3.56 19.73
N GLN A 90 9.77 -2.59 20.33
CA GLN A 90 10.36 -1.47 21.07
C GLN A 90 9.66 -1.34 22.43
N PRO A 91 10.07 -2.10 23.45
CA PRO A 91 9.39 -2.16 24.76
C PRO A 91 9.36 -0.84 25.51
N GLN A 92 10.22 0.09 25.18
CA GLN A 92 10.23 1.47 25.66
C GLN A 92 10.28 2.41 24.47
N ALA A 93 9.30 3.28 24.33
CA ALA A 93 9.27 4.29 23.28
C ALA A 93 10.58 5.10 23.28
N ASN A 94 11.15 5.33 22.09
CA ASN A 94 12.49 5.93 21.89
C ASN A 94 13.66 5.08 22.44
N GLY A 95 13.41 3.89 22.99
CA GLY A 95 14.43 2.98 23.50
C GLY A 95 15.05 2.10 22.39
N PRO A 96 15.94 1.19 22.75
CA PRO A 96 16.46 0.20 21.81
C PRO A 96 15.38 -0.77 21.36
N LEU A 97 15.55 -1.34 20.16
CA LEU A 97 14.72 -2.45 19.70
C LEU A 97 15.08 -3.71 20.48
N ASP A 98 14.07 -4.52 20.79
CA ASP A 98 14.27 -5.86 21.34
C ASP A 98 14.97 -6.74 20.30
N THR A 99 16.07 -7.36 20.71
CA THR A 99 16.94 -8.13 19.80
C THR A 99 16.21 -9.35 19.23
N ALA A 100 15.44 -10.07 20.05
CA ALA A 100 14.74 -11.28 19.62
C ALA A 100 13.62 -10.95 18.61
N GLN A 101 12.90 -9.85 18.83
CA GLN A 101 11.86 -9.39 17.90
C GLN A 101 12.48 -8.86 16.58
N LEU A 102 13.59 -8.14 16.67
CA LEU A 102 14.30 -7.68 15.48
C LEU A 102 14.83 -8.87 14.66
N ASP A 103 15.37 -9.91 15.31
CA ASP A 103 15.85 -11.12 14.63
C ASP A 103 14.68 -11.91 14.02
N ALA A 104 13.50 -11.89 14.64
CA ALA A 104 12.30 -12.46 14.05
C ALA A 104 11.86 -11.73 12.78
N LEU A 105 11.92 -10.38 12.76
CA LEU A 105 11.65 -9.59 11.55
C LEU A 105 12.71 -9.85 10.45
N ARG A 106 14.00 -9.94 10.80
CA ARG A 106 15.05 -10.33 9.84
C ARG A 106 14.79 -11.69 9.22
N THR A 107 14.42 -12.66 10.07
CA THR A 107 14.06 -14.01 9.62
C THR A 107 12.84 -13.98 8.69
N ALA A 108 11.84 -13.13 8.96
CA ALA A 108 10.69 -12.96 8.09
C ALA A 108 11.08 -12.40 6.71
N VAL A 109 11.94 -11.37 6.68
CA VAL A 109 12.48 -10.81 5.43
C VAL A 109 13.27 -11.85 4.64
N GLU A 110 14.14 -12.63 5.29
CA GLU A 110 14.93 -13.69 4.64
C GLU A 110 14.04 -14.80 4.08
N ARG A 111 12.96 -15.17 4.79
CA ARG A 111 11.97 -16.15 4.30
C ARG A 111 11.23 -15.62 3.08
N ALA A 112 10.73 -14.39 3.12
CA ALA A 112 10.07 -13.77 1.96
C ALA A 112 10.98 -13.77 0.72
N ARG A 113 12.25 -13.37 0.87
CA ARG A 113 13.24 -13.37 -0.22
C ARG A 113 13.46 -14.75 -0.84
N ARG A 114 13.48 -15.84 -0.03
CA ARG A 114 13.66 -17.20 -0.55
C ARG A 114 12.61 -17.58 -1.58
N TYR A 115 11.42 -16.98 -1.46
CA TYR A 115 10.30 -17.22 -2.36
C TYR A 115 10.03 -16.06 -3.32
N ASN A 116 11.00 -15.12 -3.48
CA ASN A 116 10.88 -13.93 -4.32
C ASN A 116 9.69 -13.04 -3.95
N LEU A 117 9.36 -12.96 -2.65
CA LEU A 117 8.29 -12.12 -2.13
C LEU A 117 8.85 -10.82 -1.57
N HIS A 118 8.18 -9.71 -1.85
CA HIS A 118 8.36 -8.48 -1.09
C HIS A 118 7.70 -8.58 0.28
N LEU A 119 8.16 -7.79 1.25
CA LEU A 119 7.60 -7.76 2.60
C LEU A 119 7.29 -6.32 3.03
N ILE A 120 6.02 -6.06 3.37
CA ILE A 120 5.60 -4.84 4.04
C ILE A 120 5.72 -5.08 5.54
N LEU A 121 6.56 -4.31 6.22
CA LEU A 121 6.60 -4.26 7.68
C LEU A 121 5.49 -3.31 8.15
N ASP A 122 4.48 -3.84 8.83
CA ASP A 122 3.31 -3.09 9.27
C ASP A 122 3.26 -2.94 10.80
N VAL A 123 3.34 -1.71 11.29
CA VAL A 123 3.14 -1.40 12.71
C VAL A 123 1.65 -1.46 13.05
N HIS A 124 1.19 -2.58 13.63
CA HIS A 124 -0.24 -2.88 13.79
C HIS A 124 -0.84 -2.29 15.07
N ASN A 125 -0.80 -0.97 15.23
CA ASN A 125 -1.03 -0.30 16.51
C ASN A 125 -2.10 0.80 16.54
N TYR A 126 -2.85 1.05 15.45
CA TYR A 126 -4.00 1.97 15.43
C TYR A 126 -3.69 3.40 15.94
N ALA A 127 -2.49 3.91 15.61
CA ALA A 127 -1.93 5.18 16.11
C ALA A 127 -1.85 5.26 17.65
N LYS A 128 -1.52 4.15 18.29
CA LYS A 128 -1.32 4.07 19.74
C LYS A 128 -0.02 3.36 20.06
N TYR A 129 0.54 3.70 21.22
CA TYR A 129 1.59 2.94 21.87
C TYR A 129 1.13 2.68 23.32
N ASP A 130 1.12 1.42 23.72
CA ASP A 130 0.63 1.00 25.06
C ASP A 130 -0.78 1.49 25.38
N GLY A 131 -1.65 1.55 24.36
CA GLY A 131 -3.01 2.07 24.48
C GLY A 131 -3.12 3.60 24.46
N VAL A 132 -2.00 4.32 24.55
CA VAL A 132 -1.95 5.78 24.53
C VAL A 132 -1.79 6.28 23.10
N ARG A 133 -2.62 7.27 22.72
CA ARG A 133 -2.60 7.87 21.38
C ARG A 133 -1.29 8.61 21.11
N ILE A 134 -0.74 8.46 19.89
CA ILE A 134 0.43 9.18 19.42
C ILE A 134 0.07 10.65 19.16
N GLY A 135 1.01 11.54 19.35
CA GLY A 135 0.90 12.97 19.04
C GLY A 135 0.70 13.88 20.28
N GLY A 136 0.53 13.29 21.48
CA GLY A 136 0.52 14.01 22.74
C GLY A 136 1.83 13.92 23.53
N ASP A 137 1.90 14.55 24.69
CA ASP A 137 3.10 14.60 25.53
C ASP A 137 3.59 13.21 25.97
N ALA A 138 2.65 12.28 26.25
CA ALA A 138 2.98 10.95 26.72
C ALA A 138 3.58 10.06 25.63
N VAL A 139 3.12 10.20 24.39
CA VAL A 139 3.65 9.49 23.19
C VAL A 139 3.76 10.50 22.05
N PRO A 140 4.85 11.26 21.97
CA PRO A 140 5.01 12.26 20.92
C PRO A 140 5.20 11.62 19.54
N ALA A 141 4.94 12.37 18.47
CA ALA A 141 5.18 11.96 17.09
C ALA A 141 6.61 11.41 16.87
N ALA A 142 7.58 11.99 17.56
CA ALA A 142 8.98 11.56 17.52
C ALA A 142 9.20 10.11 17.98
N ALA A 143 8.28 9.53 18.75
CA ALA A 143 8.40 8.13 19.18
C ALA A 143 8.19 7.15 18.00
N LEU A 144 7.18 7.39 17.14
CA LEU A 144 6.99 6.61 15.92
C LEU A 144 8.12 6.87 14.92
N ALA A 145 8.56 8.11 14.78
CA ALA A 145 9.68 8.49 13.92
C ALA A 145 10.99 7.79 14.35
N ASP A 146 11.26 7.65 15.66
CA ASP A 146 12.43 6.92 16.16
C ASP A 146 12.35 5.41 15.83
N LEU A 147 11.18 4.79 16.00
CA LEU A 147 10.97 3.40 15.59
C LEU A 147 11.31 3.23 14.10
N TRP A 148 10.75 4.06 13.22
CA TRP A 148 10.95 3.94 11.79
C TRP A 148 12.40 4.26 11.38
N ARG A 149 13.03 5.23 12.02
CA ARG A 149 14.46 5.49 11.80
C ARG A 149 15.32 4.27 12.12
N ARG A 150 15.03 3.57 13.22
CA ARG A 150 15.76 2.35 13.61
C ARG A 150 15.51 1.21 12.62
N LEU A 151 14.27 1.00 12.18
CA LEU A 151 13.95 -0.01 11.18
C LEU A 151 14.57 0.33 9.82
N ALA A 152 14.58 1.59 9.42
CA ALA A 152 15.23 2.03 8.18
C ALA A 152 16.75 1.83 8.20
N LEU A 153 17.42 2.00 9.35
CA LEU A 153 18.85 1.67 9.50
C LEU A 153 19.13 0.16 9.32
N VAL A 154 18.16 -0.70 9.58
CA VAL A 154 18.31 -2.17 9.43
C VAL A 154 17.92 -2.65 8.04
N PHE A 155 16.82 -2.12 7.48
CA PHE A 155 16.19 -2.64 6.26
C PHE A 155 16.23 -1.65 5.09
N GLY A 156 16.80 -0.46 5.27
CA GLY A 156 16.74 0.63 4.28
C GLY A 156 17.48 0.37 2.97
N ASN A 157 18.41 -0.59 2.94
CA ASN A 157 19.14 -0.99 1.73
C ASN A 157 18.52 -2.21 1.03
N ASP A 158 17.33 -2.63 1.47
CA ASP A 158 16.63 -3.79 0.96
C ASP A 158 15.40 -3.37 0.14
N GLY A 159 15.51 -3.32 -1.17
CA GLY A 159 14.42 -2.96 -2.07
C GLY A 159 13.24 -3.95 -2.07
N SER A 160 13.37 -5.12 -1.43
CA SER A 160 12.26 -6.05 -1.22
C SER A 160 11.42 -5.74 0.03
N VAL A 161 11.85 -4.79 0.87
CA VAL A 161 11.13 -4.37 2.07
C VAL A 161 10.42 -3.04 1.83
N ALA A 162 9.15 -2.96 2.19
CA ALA A 162 8.36 -1.74 2.25
C ALA A 162 7.97 -1.42 3.70
N PHE A 163 7.72 -0.15 4.00
CA PHE A 163 7.39 0.36 5.33
C PHE A 163 5.93 0.81 5.38
N GLY A 164 5.07 0.03 6.04
CA GLY A 164 3.68 0.38 6.36
C GLY A 164 3.66 1.16 7.68
N LEU A 165 3.53 2.48 7.62
CA LEU A 165 3.80 3.35 8.76
C LEU A 165 2.99 3.02 10.00
N MET A 166 1.72 2.61 9.84
CA MET A 166 0.81 2.32 10.93
C MET A 166 -0.43 1.61 10.41
N ASN A 167 -0.87 0.54 11.07
CA ASN A 167 -2.19 -0.01 10.81
C ASN A 167 -3.29 0.93 11.32
N GLU A 168 -4.23 1.27 10.48
CA GLU A 168 -5.54 1.87 10.80
C GLU A 168 -5.48 2.99 11.86
N PRO A 169 -4.79 4.08 11.64
CA PRO A 169 -4.82 5.23 12.53
C PRO A 169 -6.26 5.63 12.85
N ASN A 170 -6.59 5.81 14.13
CA ASN A 170 -7.95 6.06 14.55
C ASN A 170 -8.05 7.01 15.75
N GLY A 171 -9.12 7.79 15.78
CA GLY A 171 -9.44 8.70 16.87
C GLY A 171 -8.55 9.95 16.94
N LEU A 172 -7.91 10.36 15.85
CA LEU A 172 -7.16 11.60 15.71
C LEU A 172 -7.52 12.30 14.39
N ALA A 173 -7.35 13.62 14.35
CA ALA A 173 -7.59 14.39 13.13
C ALA A 173 -6.62 13.99 12.01
N SER A 174 -7.07 14.06 10.76
CA SER A 174 -6.23 13.68 9.62
C SER A 174 -5.01 14.61 9.45
N GLY A 175 -5.11 15.88 9.82
CA GLY A 175 -3.96 16.80 9.85
C GLY A 175 -2.92 16.44 10.92
N ASP A 176 -3.36 16.00 12.10
CA ASP A 176 -2.45 15.53 13.16
C ASP A 176 -1.75 14.24 12.73
N TRP A 177 -2.51 13.30 12.16
CA TRP A 177 -1.92 12.09 11.61
C TRP A 177 -0.93 12.39 10.48
N ALA A 178 -1.27 13.30 9.57
CA ALA A 178 -0.37 13.72 8.49
C ALA A 178 0.98 14.24 9.01
N ALA A 179 0.96 15.04 10.09
CA ALA A 179 2.19 15.54 10.71
C ALA A 179 3.02 14.40 11.34
N ILE A 180 2.37 13.41 11.98
CA ILE A 180 3.04 12.22 12.55
C ILE A 180 3.64 11.36 11.44
N ALA A 181 2.89 11.13 10.38
CA ALA A 181 3.34 10.38 9.21
C ALA A 181 4.54 11.06 8.53
N GLN A 182 4.48 12.40 8.35
CA GLN A 182 5.57 13.18 7.78
C GLN A 182 6.85 13.07 8.61
N ALA A 183 6.75 13.21 9.94
CA ALA A 183 7.91 13.04 10.82
C ALA A 183 8.54 11.63 10.68
N SER A 184 7.73 10.59 10.46
CA SER A 184 8.21 9.23 10.23
C SER A 184 8.88 9.09 8.86
N ILE A 185 8.32 9.68 7.81
CA ILE A 185 8.92 9.72 6.46
C ILE A 185 10.28 10.43 6.52
N ASP A 186 10.34 11.60 7.13
CA ASP A 186 11.57 12.38 7.26
C ASP A 186 12.66 11.59 8.00
N ALA A 187 12.28 10.88 9.06
CA ALA A 187 13.19 10.03 9.85
C ALA A 187 13.71 8.83 9.03
N ILE A 188 12.87 8.20 8.22
CA ILE A 188 13.27 7.12 7.28
C ILE A 188 14.24 7.69 6.25
N ARG A 189 13.86 8.74 5.55
CA ARG A 189 14.67 9.34 4.47
C ARG A 189 15.96 9.94 4.98
N GLY A 190 15.98 10.44 6.20
CA GLY A 190 17.20 10.90 6.90
C GLY A 190 18.25 9.82 7.11
N THR A 191 17.92 8.53 6.99
CA THR A 191 18.88 7.40 7.01
C THR A 191 19.49 7.11 5.64
N GLY A 192 18.98 7.69 4.57
CA GLY A 192 19.32 7.37 3.18
C GLY A 192 18.48 6.24 2.58
N ALA A 193 17.53 5.68 3.32
CA ALA A 193 16.63 4.63 2.82
C ALA A 193 15.66 5.19 1.77
N ASP A 194 15.46 4.46 0.66
CA ASP A 194 14.55 4.79 -0.43
C ASP A 194 13.37 3.80 -0.60
N ASN A 195 13.19 2.88 0.33
CA ASN A 195 12.12 1.89 0.34
C ASN A 195 10.74 2.52 0.09
N LEU A 196 9.83 1.74 -0.51
CA LEU A 196 8.42 2.12 -0.59
C LEU A 196 7.84 2.38 0.80
N ILE A 197 7.20 3.53 0.97
CA ILE A 197 6.47 3.87 2.19
C ILE A 197 4.97 3.85 1.90
N LEU A 198 4.21 3.12 2.71
CA LEU A 198 2.75 3.10 2.69
C LEU A 198 2.22 3.98 3.81
N VAL A 199 1.39 4.96 3.45
CA VAL A 199 0.82 5.94 4.38
C VAL A 199 -0.69 5.75 4.46
N PRO A 200 -1.21 5.20 5.57
CA PRO A 200 -2.65 5.08 5.77
C PRO A 200 -3.28 6.43 6.12
N GLY A 201 -4.61 6.50 5.98
CA GLY A 201 -5.42 7.59 6.53
C GLY A 201 -5.85 7.33 7.97
N THR A 202 -6.44 8.34 8.62
CA THR A 202 -7.20 8.14 9.86
C THR A 202 -8.57 7.52 9.59
N ALA A 203 -9.39 7.32 10.61
CA ALA A 203 -10.69 6.62 10.51
C ALA A 203 -10.54 5.22 9.90
N PHE A 204 -9.59 4.43 10.44
CA PHE A 204 -9.29 3.07 10.02
C PHE A 204 -8.83 2.95 8.55
N SER A 205 -8.34 4.04 7.97
CA SER A 205 -7.89 4.11 6.57
C SER A 205 -8.94 3.66 5.53
N GLY A 206 -10.23 3.80 5.83
CA GLY A 206 -11.31 3.33 4.96
C GLY A 206 -11.35 4.05 3.62
N ALA A 207 -11.31 3.30 2.50
CA ALA A 207 -11.41 3.88 1.16
C ALA A 207 -12.78 4.56 0.95
N HIS A 208 -13.87 3.92 1.42
CA HIS A 208 -15.24 4.44 1.35
C HIS A 208 -15.43 5.79 2.07
N SER A 209 -14.63 6.03 3.11
CA SER A 209 -14.72 7.22 3.98
C SER A 209 -13.61 8.23 3.73
N TRP A 210 -12.76 8.05 2.72
CA TRP A 210 -11.60 8.88 2.44
C TRP A 210 -11.91 10.37 2.32
N ASN A 211 -13.05 10.69 1.70
CA ASN A 211 -13.54 12.05 1.51
C ASN A 211 -14.44 12.55 2.66
N SER A 212 -14.71 11.73 3.66
CA SER A 212 -15.60 12.07 4.78
C SER A 212 -14.86 12.76 5.91
N THR A 213 -15.54 13.67 6.59
CA THR A 213 -14.98 14.41 7.73
C THR A 213 -15.34 13.73 9.06
N TRP A 214 -14.52 12.78 9.51
CA TRP A 214 -14.74 12.05 10.76
C TRP A 214 -14.15 12.76 11.98
N TYR A 215 -12.93 13.29 11.84
CA TYR A 215 -12.17 13.91 12.91
C TYR A 215 -11.55 15.24 12.43
N GLY A 216 -12.38 16.22 12.09
CA GLY A 216 -11.94 17.47 11.48
C GLY A 216 -12.03 17.44 9.96
N VAL A 217 -10.94 17.70 9.24
CA VAL A 217 -10.91 17.61 7.77
C VAL A 217 -10.82 16.14 7.32
N SER A 218 -11.26 15.87 6.09
CA SER A 218 -11.17 14.54 5.49
C SER A 218 -9.72 14.07 5.31
N ASN A 219 -9.50 12.75 5.15
CA ASN A 219 -8.19 12.24 4.73
C ASN A 219 -7.76 12.86 3.40
N ALA A 220 -8.70 13.02 2.47
CA ALA A 220 -8.46 13.66 1.18
C ALA A 220 -7.88 15.07 1.27
N GLN A 221 -8.17 15.81 2.34
CA GLN A 221 -7.63 17.15 2.59
C GLN A 221 -6.39 17.13 3.47
N GLY A 222 -6.45 16.42 4.60
CA GLY A 222 -5.38 16.41 5.60
C GLY A 222 -4.08 15.81 5.08
N LEU A 223 -4.16 14.77 4.25
CA LEU A 223 -2.98 14.07 3.73
C LEU A 223 -2.33 14.74 2.51
N LEU A 224 -2.90 15.81 1.96
CA LEU A 224 -2.24 16.60 0.90
C LEU A 224 -0.93 17.27 1.35
N THR A 225 -0.71 17.38 2.66
CA THR A 225 0.52 17.94 3.23
C THR A 225 1.66 16.93 3.32
N VAL A 226 1.36 15.63 3.12
CA VAL A 226 2.36 14.56 3.17
C VAL A 226 3.11 14.51 1.85
N HIS A 227 4.44 14.51 1.93
CA HIS A 227 5.31 14.38 0.76
C HIS A 227 6.51 13.49 1.07
N ASP A 228 7.04 12.88 0.05
CA ASP A 228 8.24 12.05 0.14
C ASP A 228 9.32 12.58 -0.82
N PRO A 229 10.48 13.05 -0.31
CA PRO A 229 11.54 13.58 -1.15
C PRO A 229 12.15 12.52 -2.10
N ALA A 230 12.02 11.22 -1.78
CA ALA A 230 12.45 10.13 -2.67
C ALA A 230 11.42 9.78 -3.75
N GLY A 231 10.18 10.30 -3.65
CA GLY A 231 9.11 10.00 -4.60
C GLY A 231 8.64 8.55 -4.60
N ASN A 232 8.90 7.79 -3.53
CA ASN A 232 8.55 6.37 -3.41
C ASN A 232 7.56 6.13 -2.26
N LEU A 233 6.40 6.77 -2.38
CA LEU A 233 5.29 6.71 -1.43
C LEU A 233 4.00 6.28 -2.12
N ALA A 234 3.15 5.54 -1.43
CA ALA A 234 1.76 5.33 -1.79
C ALA A 234 0.85 5.53 -0.57
N PHE A 235 -0.38 6.00 -0.81
CA PHE A 235 -1.39 6.03 0.24
C PHE A 235 -2.05 4.66 0.37
N GLU A 236 -2.13 4.16 1.60
CA GLU A 236 -2.73 2.87 1.93
C GLU A 236 -4.18 3.05 2.36
N VAL A 237 -5.06 2.18 1.85
CA VAL A 237 -6.46 2.11 2.28
C VAL A 237 -6.85 0.68 2.58
N HIS A 238 -7.85 0.54 3.46
CA HIS A 238 -8.54 -0.71 3.74
C HIS A 238 -9.98 -0.64 3.27
N GLN A 239 -10.53 -1.78 2.81
CA GLN A 239 -11.92 -1.82 2.39
C GLN A 239 -12.54 -3.19 2.58
N TYR A 240 -13.43 -3.29 3.55
CA TYR A 240 -14.28 -4.48 3.73
C TYR A 240 -15.62 -4.36 3.02
N LEU A 241 -16.30 -5.48 2.82
CA LEU A 241 -17.45 -5.63 1.93
C LEU A 241 -18.79 -5.74 2.67
N ASP A 242 -18.74 -5.80 4.00
CA ASP A 242 -19.87 -5.87 4.90
C ASP A 242 -20.60 -4.51 5.04
N PRO A 243 -21.80 -4.47 5.64
CA PRO A 243 -22.66 -3.28 5.64
C PRO A 243 -22.00 -2.00 6.16
N ASP A 244 -21.21 -2.09 7.22
CA ASP A 244 -20.52 -0.97 7.86
C ASP A 244 -19.03 -0.84 7.51
N SER A 245 -18.54 -1.67 6.58
CA SER A 245 -17.13 -1.71 6.14
C SER A 245 -16.14 -2.10 7.24
N SER A 246 -16.58 -2.71 8.33
CA SER A 246 -15.72 -3.02 9.48
C SER A 246 -14.91 -4.32 9.34
N GLY A 247 -15.31 -5.23 8.44
CA GLY A 247 -14.74 -6.57 8.37
C GLY A 247 -15.17 -7.48 9.53
N THR A 248 -16.27 -7.15 10.23
CA THR A 248 -16.77 -7.94 11.37
C THR A 248 -17.90 -8.88 11.00
N SER A 249 -18.49 -8.72 9.81
CA SER A 249 -19.57 -9.57 9.29
C SER A 249 -19.09 -10.40 8.10
N ALA A 250 -19.58 -11.65 8.04
CA ALA A 250 -19.33 -12.54 6.91
C ALA A 250 -20.18 -12.20 5.67
N ALA A 251 -21.21 -11.35 5.81
CA ALA A 251 -22.11 -10.97 4.71
C ALA A 251 -21.54 -9.81 3.90
N CYS A 252 -21.67 -9.87 2.58
CA CYS A 252 -21.31 -8.77 1.69
C CYS A 252 -22.59 -8.06 1.19
N VAL A 253 -22.53 -6.74 1.03
CA VAL A 253 -23.66 -5.90 0.63
C VAL A 253 -24.17 -6.25 -0.77
N SER A 254 -23.26 -6.38 -1.72
CA SER A 254 -23.54 -6.72 -3.12
C SER A 254 -22.28 -7.23 -3.81
N THR A 255 -22.43 -7.72 -5.03
CA THR A 255 -21.30 -8.17 -5.85
C THR A 255 -20.41 -7.04 -6.38
N SER A 256 -20.85 -5.78 -6.30
CA SER A 256 -20.14 -4.59 -6.80
C SER A 256 -19.63 -3.67 -5.70
N ILE A 257 -20.03 -3.90 -4.44
CA ILE A 257 -19.78 -2.96 -3.33
C ILE A 257 -18.30 -2.60 -3.14
N GLY A 258 -17.39 -3.55 -3.35
CA GLY A 258 -15.94 -3.31 -3.24
C GLY A 258 -15.45 -2.28 -4.25
N ALA A 259 -15.79 -2.46 -5.53
CA ALA A 259 -15.44 -1.52 -6.58
C ALA A 259 -16.08 -0.13 -6.36
N GLU A 260 -17.35 -0.09 -5.95
CA GLU A 260 -18.05 1.16 -5.65
C GLU A 260 -17.36 1.98 -4.55
N ARG A 261 -16.97 1.30 -3.46
CA ARG A 261 -16.32 1.94 -2.30
C ARG A 261 -14.90 2.45 -2.59
N LEU A 262 -14.21 1.92 -3.60
CA LEU A 262 -12.88 2.38 -4.00
C LEU A 262 -12.90 3.63 -4.91
N GLN A 263 -14.03 3.97 -5.54
CA GLN A 263 -14.11 5.01 -6.58
C GLN A 263 -13.64 6.37 -6.09
N GLY A 264 -14.10 6.81 -4.92
CA GLY A 264 -13.76 8.12 -4.37
C GLY A 264 -12.26 8.28 -4.09
N PHE A 265 -11.64 7.24 -3.55
CA PHE A 265 -10.20 7.21 -3.32
C PHE A 265 -9.40 7.17 -4.64
N THR A 266 -9.82 6.33 -5.59
CA THR A 266 -9.18 6.25 -6.92
C THR A 266 -9.20 7.60 -7.66
N GLN A 267 -10.34 8.30 -7.60
CA GLN A 267 -10.45 9.64 -8.19
C GLN A 267 -9.53 10.64 -7.51
N TRP A 268 -9.42 10.59 -6.19
CA TRP A 268 -8.52 11.43 -5.41
C TRP A 268 -7.04 11.18 -5.76
N LEU A 269 -6.63 9.92 -5.88
CA LEU A 269 -5.28 9.56 -6.32
C LEU A 269 -4.96 10.19 -7.68
N ARG A 270 -5.85 10.01 -8.65
CA ARG A 270 -5.67 10.50 -10.02
C ARG A 270 -5.62 12.02 -10.09
N ALA A 271 -6.50 12.69 -9.33
CA ALA A 271 -6.57 14.16 -9.30
C ALA A 271 -5.31 14.81 -8.71
N ASN A 272 -4.58 14.10 -7.83
CA ASN A 272 -3.40 14.62 -7.14
C ASN A 272 -2.08 13.98 -7.61
N GLY A 273 -2.12 13.08 -8.60
CA GLY A 273 -0.91 12.40 -9.10
C GLY A 273 -0.29 11.42 -8.10
N TYR A 274 -1.10 10.86 -7.20
CA TYR A 274 -0.65 9.93 -6.18
C TYR A 274 -0.84 8.46 -6.60
N ARG A 275 -0.20 7.57 -5.84
CA ARG A 275 -0.35 6.12 -5.97
C ARG A 275 -1.06 5.58 -4.72
N GLY A 276 -1.87 4.53 -4.91
CA GLY A 276 -2.62 3.85 -3.87
C GLY A 276 -2.20 2.40 -3.68
N PHE A 277 -2.44 1.89 -2.49
CA PHE A 277 -2.27 0.48 -2.13
C PHE A 277 -3.47 0.02 -1.30
N LEU A 278 -4.07 -1.12 -1.68
CA LEU A 278 -5.14 -1.73 -0.90
C LEU A 278 -4.54 -2.69 0.11
N GLY A 279 -4.25 -2.19 1.33
CA GLY A 279 -3.48 -2.90 2.36
C GLY A 279 -4.27 -4.02 3.05
N GLU A 280 -5.57 -3.81 3.23
CA GLU A 280 -6.48 -4.82 3.76
C GLU A 280 -7.83 -4.81 3.05
N PHE A 281 -8.33 -5.99 2.79
CA PHE A 281 -9.69 -6.26 2.36
C PHE A 281 -9.98 -7.75 2.57
N GLY A 282 -11.25 -8.08 2.72
CA GLY A 282 -11.64 -9.47 2.90
C GLY A 282 -13.12 -9.69 2.59
N GLY A 283 -13.47 -10.95 2.36
CA GLY A 283 -14.81 -11.45 2.18
C GLY A 283 -14.90 -12.91 2.59
N SER A 284 -16.09 -13.38 2.93
CA SER A 284 -16.32 -14.79 3.24
C SER A 284 -16.38 -15.65 1.97
N SER A 285 -16.57 -16.95 2.14
CA SER A 285 -16.80 -17.91 1.04
C SER A 285 -18.23 -17.86 0.45
N ASP A 286 -19.08 -16.93 0.90
CA ASP A 286 -20.39 -16.70 0.31
C ASP A 286 -20.25 -16.28 -1.17
N PRO A 287 -21.09 -16.81 -2.09
CA PRO A 287 -21.00 -16.48 -3.52
C PRO A 287 -21.05 -14.99 -3.82
N THR A 288 -21.84 -14.18 -3.07
CA THR A 288 -21.89 -12.72 -3.21
C THR A 288 -20.54 -12.10 -2.86
N CYS A 289 -19.89 -12.58 -1.78
CA CYS A 289 -18.58 -12.10 -1.36
C CYS A 289 -17.48 -12.48 -2.35
N LEU A 290 -17.49 -13.70 -2.88
CA LEU A 290 -16.54 -14.15 -3.90
C LEU A 290 -16.63 -13.28 -5.17
N ALA A 291 -17.84 -13.00 -5.63
CA ALA A 291 -18.07 -12.12 -6.76
C ALA A 291 -17.67 -10.66 -6.46
N ALA A 292 -17.90 -10.19 -5.22
CA ALA A 292 -17.49 -8.85 -4.79
C ALA A 292 -15.96 -8.70 -4.70
N LEU A 293 -15.24 -9.73 -4.24
CA LEU A 293 -13.77 -9.77 -4.26
C LEU A 293 -13.24 -9.72 -5.69
N ASP A 294 -13.83 -10.50 -6.59
CA ASP A 294 -13.43 -10.54 -7.99
C ASP A 294 -13.64 -9.18 -8.69
N THR A 295 -14.83 -8.57 -8.53
CA THR A 295 -15.13 -7.25 -9.10
C THR A 295 -14.27 -6.14 -8.52
N MET A 296 -13.98 -6.17 -7.21
CA MET A 296 -13.11 -5.18 -6.56
C MET A 296 -11.69 -5.26 -7.08
N LEU A 297 -11.11 -6.46 -7.19
CA LEU A 297 -9.76 -6.64 -7.70
C LEU A 297 -9.66 -6.38 -9.20
N GLY A 298 -10.72 -6.68 -9.97
CA GLY A 298 -10.84 -6.24 -11.36
C GLY A 298 -10.79 -4.72 -11.47
N TYR A 299 -11.54 -4.01 -10.61
CA TYR A 299 -11.51 -2.55 -10.57
C TYR A 299 -10.10 -2.00 -10.25
N VAL A 300 -9.41 -2.57 -9.26
CA VAL A 300 -8.03 -2.17 -8.92
C VAL A 300 -7.09 -2.41 -10.10
N HIS A 301 -7.23 -3.56 -10.80
CA HIS A 301 -6.45 -3.89 -12.00
C HIS A 301 -6.70 -2.88 -13.13
N ASP A 302 -7.96 -2.57 -13.43
CA ASP A 302 -8.34 -1.65 -14.51
C ASP A 302 -7.89 -0.20 -14.24
N ASN A 303 -7.58 0.13 -12.98
CA ASN A 303 -7.04 1.41 -12.54
C ASN A 303 -5.56 1.34 -12.13
N GLY A 304 -4.79 0.43 -12.71
CA GLY A 304 -3.35 0.24 -12.44
C GLY A 304 -2.48 1.47 -12.73
N ASP A 305 -3.02 2.49 -13.40
CA ASP A 305 -2.40 3.80 -13.57
C ASP A 305 -2.14 4.51 -12.23
N VAL A 306 -2.99 4.28 -11.22
CA VAL A 306 -2.86 4.87 -9.88
C VAL A 306 -2.73 3.85 -8.75
N TRP A 307 -3.06 2.58 -8.97
CA TRP A 307 -2.91 1.54 -7.97
C TRP A 307 -1.57 0.80 -8.12
N LEU A 308 -0.86 0.58 -6.98
CA LEU A 308 0.37 -0.23 -6.93
C LEU A 308 0.09 -1.71 -6.75
N GLY A 309 -0.94 -2.05 -5.98
CA GLY A 309 -1.22 -3.43 -5.63
C GLY A 309 -2.16 -3.57 -4.44
N TRP A 310 -2.20 -4.80 -3.92
CA TRP A 310 -3.10 -5.18 -2.84
C TRP A 310 -2.56 -6.32 -1.99
N THR A 311 -3.06 -6.42 -0.73
CA THR A 311 -2.85 -7.55 0.18
C THR A 311 -4.15 -7.93 0.87
N ALA A 312 -4.62 -9.17 0.66
CA ALA A 312 -5.87 -9.67 1.22
C ALA A 312 -5.74 -10.03 2.71
N TRP A 313 -6.77 -9.81 3.49
CA TRP A 313 -6.88 -10.22 4.88
C TRP A 313 -7.61 -11.57 4.99
N ALA A 314 -7.07 -12.67 5.61
CA ALA A 314 -5.70 -12.83 6.02
C ALA A 314 -5.34 -14.31 6.04
N GLY A 315 -4.06 -14.58 5.81
CA GLY A 315 -3.40 -15.84 6.16
C GLY A 315 -2.80 -15.79 7.56
N GLY A 316 -2.19 -16.90 7.99
CA GLY A 316 -1.58 -17.04 9.29
C GLY A 316 -2.07 -18.30 10.01
N ALA A 317 -1.12 -19.05 10.58
CA ALA A 317 -1.38 -20.41 11.11
C ALA A 317 -2.33 -20.45 12.33
N TRP A 318 -2.57 -19.32 12.99
CA TRP A 318 -3.37 -19.27 14.22
C TRP A 318 -4.82 -18.82 14.04
N TRP A 319 -5.24 -18.56 12.81
CA TRP A 319 -6.66 -18.33 12.56
C TRP A 319 -7.48 -19.57 12.87
N ARG A 320 -8.61 -19.37 13.51
CA ARG A 320 -9.59 -20.44 13.71
C ARG A 320 -10.13 -20.89 12.34
N SER A 321 -10.43 -22.17 12.22
CA SER A 321 -10.96 -22.74 10.96
C SER A 321 -12.31 -22.14 10.55
N ASP A 322 -13.08 -21.60 11.50
CA ASP A 322 -14.38 -20.97 11.33
C ASP A 322 -14.30 -19.44 11.12
N TYR A 323 -13.11 -18.84 11.11
CA TYR A 323 -12.95 -17.43 10.80
C TYR A 323 -13.28 -17.17 9.33
N ALA A 324 -14.28 -16.30 9.09
CA ALA A 324 -14.85 -16.09 7.76
C ALA A 324 -13.85 -15.64 6.68
N PHE A 325 -12.78 -14.94 7.07
CA PHE A 325 -11.76 -14.40 6.18
C PHE A 325 -10.45 -15.20 6.21
N ASN A 326 -10.47 -16.39 6.83
CA ASN A 326 -9.29 -17.24 6.87
C ASN A 326 -8.92 -17.74 5.47
N LEU A 327 -7.73 -17.40 5.00
CA LEU A 327 -7.17 -17.73 3.69
C LEU A 327 -6.19 -18.91 3.74
N GLN A 328 -5.88 -19.44 4.92
CA GLN A 328 -5.03 -20.63 5.06
C GLN A 328 -5.72 -21.85 4.45
N PRO A 329 -5.00 -22.74 3.76
CA PRO A 329 -5.53 -24.01 3.33
C PRO A 329 -6.06 -24.82 4.51
N ASP A 330 -6.99 -25.69 4.26
CA ASP A 330 -7.49 -26.59 5.29
C ASP A 330 -6.46 -27.69 5.65
N LYS A 331 -6.80 -28.57 6.59
CA LYS A 331 -5.91 -29.66 7.04
C LYS A 331 -5.59 -30.68 5.94
N SER A 332 -6.37 -30.74 4.86
CA SER A 332 -6.10 -31.59 3.70
C SER A 332 -5.18 -30.92 2.68
N GLY A 333 -4.87 -29.63 2.86
CA GLY A 333 -4.14 -28.80 1.93
C GLY A 333 -5.01 -28.17 0.85
N ALA A 334 -6.35 -28.28 0.96
CA ALA A 334 -7.26 -27.65 0.00
C ALA A 334 -7.39 -26.15 0.24
N ASP A 335 -7.34 -25.38 -0.84
CA ASP A 335 -7.50 -23.93 -0.81
C ASP A 335 -8.92 -23.51 -0.37
N LYS A 336 -8.99 -22.38 0.30
CA LYS A 336 -10.28 -21.73 0.56
C LYS A 336 -10.87 -21.15 -0.73
N PRO A 337 -12.21 -21.10 -0.89
CA PRO A 337 -12.84 -20.54 -2.09
C PRO A 337 -12.36 -19.12 -2.42
N GLN A 338 -12.10 -18.30 -1.41
CA GLN A 338 -11.55 -16.95 -1.58
C GLN A 338 -10.16 -16.98 -2.26
N MET A 339 -9.32 -17.94 -1.89
CA MET A 339 -7.97 -18.05 -2.46
C MET A 339 -8.03 -18.34 -3.97
N ASN A 340 -9.02 -19.09 -4.43
CA ASN A 340 -9.19 -19.32 -5.87
C ASN A 340 -9.43 -18.03 -6.66
N VAL A 341 -10.21 -17.08 -6.08
CA VAL A 341 -10.42 -15.75 -6.67
C VAL A 341 -9.13 -14.93 -6.64
N LEU A 342 -8.47 -14.90 -5.49
CA LEU A 342 -7.24 -14.11 -5.27
C LEU A 342 -6.11 -14.59 -6.18
N ALA A 343 -5.89 -15.89 -6.33
CA ALA A 343 -4.83 -16.46 -7.17
C ALA A 343 -5.02 -16.11 -8.64
N VAL A 344 -6.26 -16.18 -9.17
CA VAL A 344 -6.58 -15.76 -10.55
C VAL A 344 -6.22 -14.29 -10.76
N ARG A 345 -6.53 -13.41 -9.78
CA ARG A 345 -6.22 -11.98 -9.86
C ARG A 345 -4.73 -11.69 -9.66
N ALA A 346 -4.03 -12.47 -8.85
CA ALA A 346 -2.58 -12.34 -8.68
C ALA A 346 -1.81 -12.64 -9.98
N GLN A 347 -2.26 -13.59 -10.79
CA GLN A 347 -1.65 -13.92 -12.09
C GLN A 347 -1.74 -12.76 -13.11
N GLN A 348 -2.60 -11.78 -12.90
CA GLN A 348 -2.74 -10.60 -13.75
C GLN A 348 -1.73 -9.48 -13.38
N VAL A 349 -1.00 -9.65 -12.30
CA VAL A 349 0.01 -8.68 -11.85
C VAL A 349 1.32 -8.95 -12.57
N THR A 350 1.88 -7.92 -13.20
CA THR A 350 3.16 -8.04 -13.91
C THR A 350 4.28 -8.21 -12.88
N GLN A 351 4.92 -9.37 -12.93
CA GLN A 351 6.09 -9.72 -12.13
C GLN A 351 7.37 -9.10 -12.69
#